data_c01564ed519b27139e4eb3cb66f9942d
#
_entry.id   c01564ed519b27139e4eb3cb66f9942d
#
_cell.length_a   1.000
_cell.length_b   1.000
_cell.length_c   1.000
_cell.angle_alpha   90.00
_cell.angle_beta   90.00
_cell.angle_gamma   90.00
#
_symmetry.space_group_name_H-M   'P 1'
#
loop_
_entity.id
_entity.type
_entity.pdbx_description
1 polymer ?
#
loop_
_entity_poly.entity_id
_entity_poly.type
_entity_poly.pdbx_seq_one_letter_code
_entity_poly.pdbx_strand_id
1 'polypeptide(L)'
;VTDLTERAVVSRVPGLIDEKLKQLSGREPLTVAPGTSLQACLDLIRATGIADSVFVVDAGGKLLGVLTERDIFGRLTGAGADLARPVEQLMVDHPNTLHLDQPIRRAIELMQTGKFRNVPLVDEAGNLVGVVRPVDVLKYLAEAFPEELLNLPPRPHQLMDATEGA
;
A
#
# COMPACT_ATOMS: atom_id res chain seq x y z
N VAL A 1 7.20 5.53 -27.30
CA VAL A 1 8.64 5.74 -27.00
C VAL A 1 8.91 5.65 -25.50
N THR A 2 7.91 5.83 -24.66
CA THR A 2 8.00 5.82 -23.18
C THR A 2 8.17 4.39 -22.59
N ASP A 3 7.81 3.35 -23.34
CA ASP A 3 7.77 1.95 -22.85
C ASP A 3 9.18 1.28 -22.76
N LEU A 4 10.16 1.76 -23.51
CA LEU A 4 11.49 1.11 -23.56
C LEU A 4 12.41 1.50 -22.39
N THR A 5 12.19 2.66 -21.77
CA THR A 5 13.04 3.16 -20.68
C THR A 5 12.59 2.62 -19.31
N GLU A 6 11.29 2.46 -19.10
CA GLU A 6 10.77 1.79 -17.90
C GLU A 6 11.12 0.30 -17.87
N ARG A 7 11.04 -0.37 -19.01
CA ARG A 7 11.51 -1.78 -19.14
C ARG A 7 13.00 -1.93 -18.89
N ALA A 8 13.82 -0.96 -19.29
CA ALA A 8 15.27 -1.02 -19.09
C ALA A 8 15.72 -0.88 -17.63
N VAL A 9 14.98 -0.14 -16.81
CA VAL A 9 15.26 -0.02 -15.36
C VAL A 9 14.82 -1.29 -14.62
N VAL A 10 13.65 -1.84 -14.96
CA VAL A 10 13.15 -3.10 -14.37
C VAL A 10 14.00 -4.30 -14.82
N SER A 11 14.58 -4.28 -16.03
CA SER A 11 15.43 -5.35 -16.52
C SER A 11 16.86 -5.37 -15.96
N ARG A 12 17.30 -4.28 -15.32
CA ARG A 12 18.64 -4.18 -14.71
C ARG A 12 18.73 -4.64 -13.26
N VAL A 13 17.58 -4.94 -12.63
CA VAL A 13 17.51 -5.50 -11.28
C VAL A 13 16.79 -6.86 -11.32
N PRO A 14 17.23 -7.81 -12.19
CA PRO A 14 16.64 -9.14 -12.20
C PRO A 14 17.04 -9.84 -10.90
N GLY A 15 16.05 -10.32 -10.18
CA GLY A 15 16.24 -11.07 -8.95
C GLY A 15 15.63 -10.41 -7.71
N LEU A 16 15.69 -9.08 -7.57
CA LEU A 16 15.18 -8.37 -6.39
C LEU A 16 13.67 -8.43 -6.23
N ILE A 17 12.97 -8.14 -7.34
CA ILE A 17 11.50 -8.21 -7.35
C ILE A 17 11.00 -9.65 -7.32
N ASP A 18 11.90 -10.63 -7.50
CA ASP A 18 11.64 -12.06 -7.36
C ASP A 18 11.84 -12.56 -5.94
N GLU A 19 12.48 -11.75 -5.09
CA GLU A 19 12.57 -12.01 -3.65
C GLU A 19 11.18 -12.03 -3.02
N LYS A 20 11.06 -12.81 -1.94
CA LYS A 20 9.78 -13.01 -1.26
C LYS A 20 9.37 -11.81 -0.43
N LEU A 21 8.07 -11.54 -0.37
CA LEU A 21 7.47 -10.46 0.41
C LEU A 21 7.87 -10.49 1.90
N LYS A 22 8.18 -11.65 2.46
CA LYS A 22 8.69 -11.78 3.83
C LYS A 22 10.05 -11.08 4.08
N GLN A 23 10.78 -10.71 3.03
CA GLN A 23 12.03 -9.94 3.15
C GLN A 23 11.76 -8.45 3.38
N LEU A 24 10.55 -7.98 3.06
CA LEU A 24 10.17 -6.60 3.34
C LEU A 24 9.92 -6.44 4.84
N SER A 25 10.53 -5.42 5.44
CA SER A 25 10.20 -4.99 6.80
C SER A 25 8.80 -4.39 6.80
N GLY A 26 7.79 -5.26 6.86
CA GLY A 26 6.39 -4.86 6.95
C GLY A 26 6.08 -4.18 8.28
N ARG A 27 5.13 -3.23 8.28
CA ARG A 27 4.54 -2.74 9.52
C ARG A 27 3.45 -3.67 10.01
N GLU A 28 3.27 -3.64 11.32
CA GLU A 28 2.07 -4.21 11.92
C GLU A 28 0.84 -3.48 11.36
N PRO A 29 -0.13 -4.22 10.79
CA PRO A 29 -1.35 -3.61 10.25
C PRO A 29 -2.22 -3.05 11.39
N LEU A 30 -2.82 -1.89 11.16
CA LEU A 30 -3.79 -1.32 12.09
C LEU A 30 -5.12 -2.07 11.94
N THR A 31 -5.53 -2.81 12.97
CA THR A 31 -6.70 -3.67 12.92
C THR A 31 -7.84 -3.18 13.78
N VAL A 32 -9.07 -3.47 13.34
CA VAL A 32 -10.31 -3.23 14.09
C VAL A 32 -11.22 -4.44 14.00
N ALA A 33 -12.09 -4.61 14.99
CA ALA A 33 -13.12 -5.64 14.97
C ALA A 33 -14.34 -5.17 14.13
N PRO A 34 -15.16 -6.11 13.63
CA PRO A 34 -16.49 -5.80 13.11
C PRO A 34 -17.32 -4.99 14.13
N GLY A 35 -18.18 -4.11 13.63
CA GLY A 35 -18.99 -3.22 14.46
C GLY A 35 -18.28 -1.95 14.95
N THR A 36 -16.97 -1.82 14.72
CA THR A 36 -16.23 -0.58 15.04
C THR A 36 -16.79 0.58 14.25
N SER A 37 -17.08 1.72 14.92
CA SER A 37 -17.62 2.90 14.25
C SER A 37 -16.59 3.55 13.32
N LEU A 38 -17.07 4.22 12.27
CA LEU A 38 -16.20 4.98 11.35
C LEU A 38 -15.41 6.07 12.10
N GLN A 39 -16.03 6.70 13.14
CA GLN A 39 -15.32 7.66 13.98
C GLN A 39 -14.12 7.02 14.69
N ALA A 40 -14.32 5.86 15.31
CA ALA A 40 -13.23 5.13 15.97
C ALA A 40 -12.12 4.71 14.99
N CYS A 41 -12.48 4.30 13.78
CA CYS A 41 -11.50 4.00 12.72
C CYS A 41 -10.66 5.23 12.36
N LEU A 42 -11.29 6.40 12.18
CA LEU A 42 -10.59 7.65 11.90
C LEU A 42 -9.66 8.06 13.05
N ASP A 43 -10.12 7.95 14.29
CA ASP A 43 -9.34 8.31 15.46
C ASP A 43 -8.10 7.42 15.59
N LEU A 44 -8.24 6.11 15.31
CA LEU A 44 -7.12 5.17 15.27
C LEU A 44 -6.12 5.52 14.15
N ILE A 45 -6.59 5.80 12.95
CA ILE A 45 -5.72 6.22 11.82
C ILE A 45 -4.94 7.47 12.21
N ARG A 46 -5.61 8.49 12.73
CA ARG A 46 -4.98 9.76 13.15
C ARG A 46 -3.97 9.59 14.26
N ALA A 47 -4.27 8.74 15.23
CA ALA A 47 -3.38 8.48 16.36
C ALA A 47 -2.02 7.91 15.94
N THR A 48 -1.95 7.18 14.81
CA THR A 48 -0.69 6.65 14.31
C THR A 48 0.19 7.70 13.62
N GLY A 49 -0.42 8.76 13.06
CA GLY A 49 0.25 9.80 12.27
C GLY A 49 0.82 9.33 10.93
N ILE A 50 0.68 8.05 10.59
CA ILE A 50 1.32 7.41 9.42
C ILE A 50 0.46 6.37 8.71
N ALA A 51 -0.53 5.79 9.38
CA ALA A 51 -1.50 4.91 8.73
C ALA A 51 -2.54 5.74 8.00
N ASP A 52 -3.06 5.19 6.90
CA ASP A 52 -4.17 5.77 6.12
C ASP A 52 -5.33 4.78 5.96
N SER A 53 -5.24 3.63 6.62
CA SER A 53 -6.20 2.54 6.53
C SER A 53 -6.25 1.69 7.79
N VAL A 54 -7.39 1.06 8.01
CA VAL A 54 -7.60 0.01 9.00
C VAL A 54 -8.06 -1.27 8.31
N PHE A 55 -7.66 -2.41 8.86
CA PHE A 55 -8.05 -3.73 8.40
C PHE A 55 -9.06 -4.33 9.38
N VAL A 56 -10.19 -4.78 8.85
CA VAL A 56 -11.23 -5.40 9.66
C VAL A 56 -10.93 -6.89 9.77
N VAL A 57 -10.74 -7.38 10.98
CA VAL A 57 -10.44 -8.78 11.25
C VAL A 57 -11.44 -9.36 12.24
N ASP A 58 -11.76 -10.64 12.08
CA ASP A 58 -12.61 -11.34 13.04
C ASP A 58 -11.83 -11.72 14.33
N ALA A 59 -12.51 -12.34 15.28
CA ALA A 59 -11.90 -12.79 16.53
C ALA A 59 -10.76 -13.79 16.36
N GLY A 60 -10.67 -14.47 15.21
CA GLY A 60 -9.61 -15.40 14.86
C GLY A 60 -8.43 -14.75 14.13
N GLY A 61 -8.54 -13.45 13.81
CA GLY A 61 -7.52 -12.73 13.04
C GLY A 61 -7.71 -12.80 11.51
N LYS A 62 -8.79 -13.43 11.03
CA LYS A 62 -9.08 -13.53 9.61
C LYS A 62 -9.47 -12.19 9.03
N LEU A 63 -8.87 -11.83 7.90
CA LEU A 63 -9.15 -10.59 7.20
C LEU A 63 -10.55 -10.62 6.57
N LEU A 64 -11.39 -9.64 6.94
CA LEU A 64 -12.74 -9.45 6.41
C LEU A 64 -12.82 -8.32 5.40
N GLY A 65 -12.10 -7.22 5.65
CA GLY A 65 -12.17 -6.04 4.80
C GLY A 65 -11.09 -5.02 5.11
N VAL A 66 -11.05 -3.95 4.31
CA VAL A 66 -10.19 -2.80 4.49
C VAL A 66 -11.00 -1.51 4.34
N LEU A 67 -10.72 -0.55 5.20
CA LEU A 67 -11.28 0.80 5.12
C LEU A 67 -10.14 1.80 5.10
N THR A 68 -10.14 2.69 4.11
CA THR A 68 -9.17 3.77 4.01
C THR A 68 -9.80 5.11 4.41
N GLU A 69 -8.96 6.05 4.84
CA GLU A 69 -9.39 7.42 5.10
C GLU A 69 -10.06 8.05 3.86
N ARG A 70 -9.56 7.73 2.66
CA ARG A 70 -10.16 8.14 1.39
C ARG A 70 -11.59 7.63 1.21
N ASP A 71 -11.87 6.37 1.59
CA ASP A 71 -13.21 5.78 1.48
C ASP A 71 -14.20 6.52 2.37
N ILE A 72 -13.76 6.87 3.58
CA ILE A 72 -14.56 7.63 4.53
C ILE A 72 -14.87 9.01 3.94
N PHE A 73 -13.87 9.76 3.52
CA PHE A 73 -14.09 11.09 2.96
C PHE A 73 -14.83 11.06 1.62
N GLY A 74 -14.55 10.09 0.75
CA GLY A 74 -15.16 9.98 -0.57
C GLY A 74 -16.64 9.62 -0.55
N ARG A 75 -17.09 8.88 0.47
CA ARG A 75 -18.48 8.37 0.56
C ARG A 75 -19.34 9.10 1.59
N LEU A 76 -18.73 9.89 2.46
CA LEU A 76 -19.43 10.68 3.47
C LEU A 76 -19.62 12.15 3.05
N THR A 77 -19.51 12.49 1.77
CA THR A 77 -19.74 13.83 1.25
C THR A 77 -21.25 14.12 1.22
N GLY A 78 -21.76 14.86 2.18
CA GLY A 78 -23.15 15.32 2.23
C GLY A 78 -23.57 15.76 3.64
N ALA A 79 -24.64 16.55 3.72
CA ALA A 79 -25.27 16.91 4.99
C ALA A 79 -25.91 15.64 5.60
N GLY A 80 -25.22 15.00 6.54
CA GLY A 80 -25.67 13.77 7.18
C GLY A 80 -24.61 12.67 7.24
N ALA A 81 -23.33 13.04 7.13
CA ALA A 81 -22.23 12.11 7.35
C ALA A 81 -22.31 11.52 8.77
N ASP A 82 -22.86 10.30 8.88
CA ASP A 82 -22.99 9.59 10.15
C ASP A 82 -21.74 8.72 10.38
N LEU A 83 -20.84 9.23 11.20
CA LEU A 83 -19.61 8.53 11.61
C LEU A 83 -19.86 7.47 12.71
N ALA A 84 -21.08 7.39 13.27
CA ALA A 84 -21.45 6.33 14.21
C ALA A 84 -21.72 4.98 13.49
N ARG A 85 -21.84 4.99 12.17
CA ARG A 85 -22.06 3.78 11.38
C ARG A 85 -20.92 2.78 11.55
N PRO A 86 -21.21 1.47 11.56
CA PRO A 86 -20.19 0.44 11.66
C PRO A 86 -19.34 0.35 10.37
N VAL A 87 -18.09 -0.04 10.54
CA VAL A 87 -17.06 -0.11 9.49
C VAL A 87 -17.50 -0.95 8.28
N GLU A 88 -18.27 -2.01 8.49
CA GLU A 88 -18.74 -2.92 7.45
C GLU A 88 -19.63 -2.25 6.40
N GLN A 89 -20.23 -1.12 6.74
CA GLN A 89 -21.07 -0.39 5.78
C GLN A 89 -20.27 0.39 4.74
N LEU A 90 -18.98 0.57 4.98
CA LEU A 90 -18.13 1.38 4.11
C LEU A 90 -16.85 0.69 3.66
N MET A 91 -16.39 -0.35 4.38
CA MET A 91 -15.19 -1.08 4.04
C MET A 91 -15.28 -1.73 2.64
N VAL A 92 -14.15 -2.01 2.05
CA VAL A 92 -14.04 -2.88 0.88
C VAL A 92 -13.95 -4.30 1.39
N ASP A 93 -14.96 -5.10 1.09
CA ASP A 93 -15.01 -6.52 1.42
C ASP A 93 -14.02 -7.30 0.57
N HIS A 94 -13.42 -8.34 1.17
CA HIS A 94 -12.55 -9.28 0.46
C HIS A 94 -11.48 -8.57 -0.38
N PRO A 95 -10.64 -7.73 0.24
CA PRO A 95 -9.59 -7.01 -0.50
C PRO A 95 -8.61 -7.99 -1.14
N ASN A 96 -7.95 -7.55 -2.20
CA ASN A 96 -6.87 -8.33 -2.79
C ASN A 96 -5.75 -8.54 -1.78
N THR A 97 -5.37 -9.78 -1.55
CA THR A 97 -4.35 -10.20 -0.60
C THR A 97 -3.18 -10.88 -1.29
N LEU A 98 -2.04 -10.88 -0.63
CA LEU A 98 -0.88 -11.67 -1.03
C LEU A 98 -0.38 -12.52 0.14
N HIS A 99 0.41 -13.55 -0.16
CA HIS A 99 1.08 -14.39 0.83
C HIS A 99 2.55 -14.00 0.98
N LEU A 100 3.11 -14.17 2.17
CA LEU A 100 4.51 -13.83 2.49
C LEU A 100 5.53 -14.50 1.56
N ASP A 101 5.22 -15.66 1.01
CA ASP A 101 6.10 -16.42 0.11
C ASP A 101 5.97 -16.01 -1.37
N GLN A 102 5.05 -15.12 -1.71
CA GLN A 102 4.94 -14.57 -3.06
C GLN A 102 6.06 -13.54 -3.33
N PRO A 103 6.44 -13.37 -4.60
CA PRO A 103 7.49 -12.41 -4.96
C PRO A 103 7.00 -10.96 -4.82
N ILE A 104 7.94 -10.06 -4.49
CA ILE A 104 7.71 -8.62 -4.33
C ILE A 104 7.03 -8.01 -5.57
N ARG A 105 7.36 -8.52 -6.79
CA ARG A 105 6.73 -8.07 -8.04
C ARG A 105 5.20 -8.12 -7.99
N ARG A 106 4.61 -9.10 -7.29
CA ARG A 106 3.15 -9.23 -7.20
C ARG A 106 2.52 -8.06 -6.45
N ALA A 107 3.20 -7.56 -5.41
CA ALA A 107 2.75 -6.36 -4.71
C ALA A 107 2.85 -5.13 -5.60
N ILE A 108 3.96 -4.98 -6.34
CA ILE A 108 4.15 -3.88 -7.29
C ILE A 108 3.06 -3.89 -8.37
N GLU A 109 2.77 -5.05 -8.97
CA GLU A 109 1.72 -5.21 -9.97
C GLU A 109 0.34 -4.80 -9.43
N LEU A 110 -0.02 -5.24 -8.22
CA LEU A 110 -1.29 -4.85 -7.58
C LEU A 110 -1.36 -3.35 -7.31
N MET A 111 -0.27 -2.74 -6.85
CA MET A 111 -0.20 -1.29 -6.61
C MET A 111 -0.35 -0.48 -7.90
N GLN A 112 0.22 -0.96 -9.00
CA GLN A 112 0.15 -0.30 -10.31
C GLN A 112 -1.23 -0.43 -10.96
N THR A 113 -1.80 -1.63 -10.96
CA THR A 113 -3.05 -1.93 -11.68
C THR A 113 -4.29 -1.51 -10.88
N GLY A 114 -4.29 -1.73 -9.58
CA GLY A 114 -5.46 -1.56 -8.71
C GLY A 114 -5.52 -0.24 -7.96
N LYS A 115 -4.50 0.64 -8.07
CA LYS A 115 -4.37 1.86 -7.24
C LYS A 115 -4.37 1.56 -5.74
N PHE A 116 -4.00 0.34 -5.35
CA PHE A 116 -3.89 -0.05 -3.96
C PHE A 116 -2.61 0.53 -3.36
N ARG A 117 -2.73 1.22 -2.22
CA ARG A 117 -1.58 1.75 -1.47
C ARG A 117 -1.16 0.83 -0.32
N ASN A 118 -2.07 -0.02 0.12
CA ASN A 118 -1.87 -0.96 1.21
C ASN A 118 -2.31 -2.34 0.73
N VAL A 119 -1.37 -3.26 0.58
CA VAL A 119 -1.65 -4.64 0.17
C VAL A 119 -1.54 -5.53 1.41
N PRO A 120 -2.66 -6.08 1.91
CA PRO A 120 -2.65 -6.96 3.06
C PRO A 120 -1.98 -8.29 2.71
N LEU A 121 -1.17 -8.77 3.65
CA LEU A 121 -0.55 -10.10 3.60
C LEU A 121 -1.31 -11.04 4.53
N VAL A 122 -1.63 -12.21 4.02
CA VAL A 122 -2.34 -13.25 4.78
C VAL A 122 -1.55 -14.56 4.81
N ASP A 123 -1.81 -15.36 5.82
CA ASP A 123 -1.36 -16.75 5.89
C ASP A 123 -2.31 -17.69 5.10
N GLU A 124 -2.01 -18.99 5.10
CA GLU A 124 -2.82 -20.01 4.41
C GLU A 124 -4.25 -20.12 4.95
N ALA A 125 -4.49 -19.73 6.20
CA ALA A 125 -5.81 -19.71 6.83
C ALA A 125 -6.60 -18.44 6.52
N GLY A 126 -5.95 -17.44 5.89
CA GLY A 126 -6.53 -16.13 5.59
C GLY A 126 -6.43 -15.13 6.73
N ASN A 127 -5.61 -15.40 7.75
CA ASN A 127 -5.35 -14.46 8.82
C ASN A 127 -4.42 -13.36 8.35
N LEU A 128 -4.68 -12.14 8.78
CA LEU A 128 -3.84 -10.98 8.47
C LEU A 128 -2.51 -11.08 9.23
N VAL A 129 -1.39 -11.13 8.48
CA VAL A 129 -0.04 -11.26 9.04
C VAL A 129 0.86 -10.07 8.75
N GLY A 130 0.41 -9.13 7.92
CA GLY A 130 1.20 -7.95 7.59
C GLY A 130 0.52 -7.07 6.55
N VAL A 131 1.18 -5.97 6.21
CA VAL A 131 0.78 -5.07 5.12
C VAL A 131 2.01 -4.57 4.39
N VAL A 132 1.95 -4.51 3.07
CA VAL A 132 3.01 -3.95 2.21
C VAL A 132 2.52 -2.68 1.55
N ARG A 133 3.36 -1.64 1.59
CA ARG A 133 3.12 -0.33 0.98
C ARG A 133 4.24 -0.01 -0.03
N PRO A 134 4.02 0.92 -0.96
CA PRO A 134 5.07 1.38 -1.88
C PRO A 134 6.36 1.81 -1.18
N VAL A 135 6.24 2.47 -0.02
CA VAL A 135 7.41 2.91 0.75
C VAL A 135 8.23 1.74 1.32
N ASP A 136 7.60 0.62 1.63
CA ASP A 136 8.28 -0.56 2.17
C ASP A 136 9.10 -1.22 1.05
N VAL A 137 8.55 -1.29 -0.15
CA VAL A 137 9.27 -1.74 -1.36
C VAL A 137 10.45 -0.80 -1.66
N LEU A 138 10.21 0.53 -1.63
CA LEU A 138 11.24 1.52 -1.90
C LEU A 138 12.40 1.44 -0.89
N LYS A 139 12.10 1.27 0.40
CA LYS A 139 13.11 1.07 1.44
C LYS A 139 13.97 -0.17 1.18
N TYR A 140 13.32 -1.29 0.88
CA TYR A 140 14.02 -2.52 0.56
C TYR A 140 14.98 -2.36 -0.62
N LEU A 141 14.53 -1.70 -1.69
CA LEU A 141 15.37 -1.42 -2.85
C LEU A 141 16.56 -0.51 -2.49
N ALA A 142 16.32 0.52 -1.66
CA ALA A 142 17.35 1.45 -1.24
C ALA A 142 18.41 0.78 -0.34
N GLU A 143 18.01 -0.14 0.52
CA GLU A 143 18.90 -0.88 1.41
C GLU A 143 19.68 -1.97 0.67
N ALA A 144 19.05 -2.63 -0.30
CA ALA A 144 19.67 -3.69 -1.08
C ALA A 144 20.62 -3.16 -2.16
N PHE A 145 20.40 -1.95 -2.69
CA PHE A 145 21.12 -1.38 -3.83
C PHE A 145 21.42 0.11 -3.68
N PRO A 146 22.19 0.50 -2.67
CA PRO A 146 22.50 1.90 -2.44
C PRO A 146 23.29 2.54 -3.60
N GLU A 147 24.17 1.79 -4.26
CA GLU A 147 25.01 2.30 -5.35
C GLU A 147 24.22 2.44 -6.66
N GLU A 148 23.37 1.49 -6.98
CA GLU A 148 22.53 1.52 -8.20
C GLU A 148 21.51 2.63 -8.16
N LEU A 149 20.93 2.95 -7.00
CA LEU A 149 19.99 4.06 -6.85
C LEU A 149 20.67 5.42 -6.96
N LEU A 150 21.91 5.55 -6.46
CA LEU A 150 22.68 6.79 -6.57
C LEU A 150 23.19 7.04 -7.99
N ASN A 151 23.35 5.99 -8.80
CA ASN A 151 23.86 6.05 -10.16
C ASN A 151 22.75 5.99 -11.23
N LEU A 152 21.50 6.11 -10.86
CA LEU A 152 20.42 6.23 -11.85
C LEU A 152 20.66 7.47 -12.71
N PRO A 153 20.73 7.35 -14.05
CA PRO A 153 20.85 8.51 -14.90
C PRO A 153 19.67 9.44 -14.68
N PRO A 154 19.88 10.77 -14.72
CA PRO A 154 18.78 11.72 -14.62
C PRO A 154 17.75 11.39 -15.69
N ARG A 155 16.46 11.39 -15.33
CA ARG A 155 15.37 11.08 -16.27
C ARG A 155 15.51 11.99 -17.50
N PRO A 156 15.53 11.43 -18.73
CA PRO A 156 15.68 12.23 -19.95
C PRO A 156 14.52 13.20 -20.24
N HIS A 157 13.50 13.24 -19.38
CA HIS A 157 12.34 14.12 -19.48
C HIS A 157 12.31 15.26 -18.45
N GLN A 158 13.35 15.44 -17.65
CA GLN A 158 13.60 16.75 -17.04
C GLN A 158 14.21 17.67 -18.11
N LEU A 159 13.42 17.99 -19.13
CA LEU A 159 13.58 19.25 -19.82
C LEU A 159 13.28 20.31 -18.77
N MET A 160 14.32 20.85 -18.19
CA MET A 160 14.24 22.19 -17.60
C MET A 160 13.91 23.09 -18.78
N ASP A 161 12.66 23.51 -18.90
CA ASP A 161 12.33 24.75 -19.60
C ASP A 161 13.01 25.87 -18.79
N ALA A 162 14.33 25.95 -18.97
CA ALA A 162 15.09 27.06 -18.53
C ALA A 162 15.09 28.06 -19.68
N THR A 163 14.36 29.09 -19.48
CA THR A 163 14.87 30.44 -19.73
C THR A 163 13.73 31.44 -19.66
N GLU A 164 13.37 31.85 -18.48
CA GLU A 164 12.93 33.21 -18.30
C GLU A 164 13.85 33.83 -17.26
N GLY A 165 14.76 34.65 -17.72
CA GLY A 165 15.69 35.35 -16.85
C GLY A 165 16.81 36.05 -17.61
N ALA A 166 16.47 36.98 -18.48
CA ALA A 166 17.33 38.06 -18.89
C ALA A 166 16.52 39.34 -19.02
#